data_84b2f2c6e2a6fb620a8a6fd960d2f8c6
#
_entry.id   84b2f2c6e2a6fb620a8a6fd960d2f8c6
#
_cell.length_a   1.000
_cell.length_b   1.000
_cell.length_c   1.000
_cell.angle_alpha   90.00
_cell.angle_beta   90.00
_cell.angle_gamma   90.00
#
_symmetry.space_group_name_H-M   'P 1'
#
loop_
_entity.id
_entity.type
_entity.pdbx_description
1 polymer ?
#
loop_
_entity_poly.entity_id
_entity_poly.type
_entity_poly.pdbx_seq_one_letter_code
_entity_poly.pdbx_strand_id
1 'polypeptide(L)' 'MRSQKRSSQISIARQVAIYVVNRITGLSYSNIGVEFGNRDHSTIVYAINKVKSTIKKDPTFKGMVDDMIKNLGNNA' A
#
# COMPACT_ATOMS: atom_id res chain seq x y z
N MET A 1 6.31 -20.95 -11.93
CA MET A 1 6.36 -19.68 -12.62
C MET A 1 5.18 -18.82 -12.38
N ARG A 2 4.04 -19.31 -12.74
CA ARG A 2 2.83 -18.53 -12.57
C ARG A 2 2.55 -18.22 -11.13
N SER A 3 2.82 -19.15 -10.23
CA SER A 3 2.57 -18.91 -8.82
C SER A 3 3.46 -17.81 -8.28
N GLN A 4 4.68 -17.71 -8.75
CA GLN A 4 5.57 -16.64 -8.36
C GLN A 4 5.04 -15.29 -8.78
N LYS A 5 4.58 -15.21 -10.01
CA LYS A 5 4.05 -13.99 -10.55
C LYS A 5 2.82 -13.56 -9.78
N ARG A 6 1.96 -14.52 -9.48
CA ARG A 6 0.76 -14.25 -8.70
C ARG A 6 1.10 -13.76 -7.29
N SER A 7 2.10 -14.37 -6.67
CA SER A 7 2.54 -13.97 -5.34
C SER A 7 3.04 -12.53 -5.34
N SER A 8 3.79 -12.15 -6.37
CA SER A 8 4.28 -10.79 -6.48
C SER A 8 3.14 -9.80 -6.60
N GLN A 9 2.13 -10.13 -7.39
CA GLN A 9 0.98 -9.25 -7.56
C GLN A 9 0.21 -9.09 -6.25
N ILE A 10 0.06 -10.16 -5.51
CA ILE A 10 -0.62 -10.11 -4.22
C ILE A 10 0.15 -9.24 -3.24
N SER A 11 1.48 -9.39 -3.23
CA SER A 11 2.31 -8.58 -2.35
C SER A 11 2.22 -7.10 -2.69
N ILE A 12 2.26 -6.78 -3.96
CA ILE A 12 2.15 -5.39 -4.40
C ILE A 12 0.80 -4.82 -4.02
N ALA A 13 -0.26 -5.58 -4.23
CA ALA A 13 -1.61 -5.13 -3.90
C ALA A 13 -1.73 -4.84 -2.41
N ARG A 14 -1.14 -5.69 -1.57
CA ARG A 14 -1.16 -5.50 -0.14
C ARG A 14 -0.40 -4.24 0.26
N GLN A 15 0.76 -4.04 -0.35
CA GLN A 15 1.58 -2.86 -0.06
C GLN A 15 0.84 -1.58 -0.44
N VAL A 16 0.20 -1.59 -1.59
CA VAL A 16 -0.58 -0.44 -2.04
C VAL A 16 -1.74 -0.17 -1.09
N ALA A 17 -2.44 -1.23 -0.66
CA ALA A 17 -3.54 -1.07 0.27
C ALA A 17 -3.08 -0.43 1.57
N ILE A 18 -1.95 -0.88 2.10
CA ILE A 18 -1.39 -0.32 3.33
C ILE A 18 -1.07 1.17 3.13
N TYR A 19 -0.46 1.50 2.02
CA TYR A 19 -0.12 2.89 1.72
C TYR A 19 -1.37 3.76 1.61
N VAL A 20 -2.37 3.27 0.89
CA VAL A 20 -3.61 4.01 0.68
C VAL A 20 -4.34 4.24 2.01
N VAL A 21 -4.43 3.20 2.84
CA VAL A 21 -5.07 3.35 4.14
C VAL A 21 -4.35 4.40 4.98
N ASN A 22 -3.03 4.37 4.99
CA ASN A 22 -2.25 5.36 5.73
C ASN A 22 -2.54 6.77 5.24
N ARG A 23 -2.66 6.95 3.93
CA ARG A 23 -2.89 8.28 3.35
C ARG A 23 -4.30 8.80 3.63
N ILE A 24 -5.27 7.91 3.61
CA ILE A 24 -6.67 8.32 3.77
C ILE A 24 -7.03 8.52 5.23
N THR A 25 -6.63 7.58 6.08
CA THR A 25 -7.06 7.59 7.47
C THR A 25 -6.12 8.34 8.40
N GLY A 26 -4.86 8.46 8.01
CA GLY A 26 -3.87 9.06 8.88
C GLY A 26 -3.47 8.19 10.06
N LEU A 27 -3.85 6.92 10.02
CA LEU A 27 -3.49 6.01 11.10
C LEU A 27 -1.97 5.84 11.20
N SER A 28 -1.49 5.62 12.42
CA SER A 28 -0.07 5.34 12.62
C SER A 28 0.27 3.99 12.02
N TYR A 29 1.56 3.77 11.80
CA TYR A 29 2.02 2.50 11.25
C TYR A 29 1.65 1.34 12.18
N SER A 30 1.73 1.55 13.47
CA SER A 30 1.36 0.52 14.44
C SER A 30 -0.12 0.16 14.33
N ASN A 31 -0.98 1.15 14.21
CA ASN A 31 -2.41 0.91 14.08
C ASN A 31 -2.74 0.19 12.77
N ILE A 32 -2.05 0.56 11.69
CA ILE A 32 -2.25 -0.11 10.42
C ILE A 32 -1.83 -1.57 10.54
N GLY A 33 -0.74 -1.83 11.25
CA GLY A 33 -0.30 -3.19 11.46
C GLY A 33 -1.35 -4.05 12.13
N VAL A 34 -2.04 -3.48 13.13
CA VAL A 34 -3.12 -4.19 13.80
C VAL A 34 -4.27 -4.47 12.85
N GLU A 35 -4.65 -3.46 12.06
CA GLU A 35 -5.75 -3.60 11.12
C GLU A 35 -5.47 -4.65 10.06
N PHE A 36 -4.21 -4.84 9.71
CA PHE A 36 -3.81 -5.80 8.69
C PHE A 36 -3.37 -7.13 9.27
N GLY A 37 -3.90 -7.50 10.43
CA GLY A 37 -3.66 -8.80 11.01
C GLY A 37 -2.48 -8.87 11.96
N ASN A 38 -2.26 -7.82 12.74
CA ASN A 38 -1.18 -7.77 13.73
C ASN A 38 0.19 -7.92 13.09
N ARG A 39 0.40 -7.23 12.00
CA ARG A 39 1.70 -7.24 11.35
C ARG A 39 2.70 -6.39 12.09
N ASP A 40 3.96 -6.76 11.99
CA ASP A 40 5.03 -5.98 12.60
C ASP A 40 5.07 -4.58 12.04
N HIS A 41 5.45 -3.64 12.90
CA HIS A 41 5.65 -2.26 12.49
C HIS A 41 6.63 -2.16 11.31
N SER A 42 7.70 -2.94 11.35
CA SER A 42 8.70 -2.90 10.30
C SER A 42 8.12 -3.38 8.96
N THR A 43 7.18 -4.33 8.99
CA THR A 43 6.52 -4.79 7.77
C THR A 43 5.72 -3.65 7.13
N ILE A 44 5.03 -2.87 7.96
CA ILE A 44 4.24 -1.73 7.47
C ILE A 44 5.15 -0.65 6.92
N VAL A 45 6.24 -0.33 7.63
CA VAL A 45 7.20 0.66 7.17
C VAL A 45 7.78 0.24 5.81
N TYR A 46 8.15 -1.03 5.70
CA TYR A 46 8.70 -1.53 4.45
C TYR A 46 7.72 -1.37 3.30
N ALA A 47 6.45 -1.74 3.55
CA ALA A 47 5.43 -1.67 2.50
C ALA A 47 5.25 -0.23 2.02
N ILE A 48 5.14 0.71 2.95
CA ILE A 48 4.94 2.10 2.59
C ILE A 48 6.15 2.67 1.85
N ASN A 49 7.35 2.36 2.33
CA ASN A 49 8.55 2.85 1.66
C ASN A 49 8.70 2.25 0.27
N LYS A 50 8.31 0.99 0.11
CA LYS A 50 8.37 0.34 -1.20
C LYS A 50 7.44 1.03 -2.19
N VAL A 51 6.23 1.35 -1.76
CA VAL A 51 5.28 2.04 -2.62
C VAL A 51 5.79 3.43 -2.98
N LYS A 52 6.30 4.17 -1.99
CA LYS A 52 6.85 5.51 -2.24
C LYS A 52 7.98 5.47 -3.25
N SER A 53 8.85 4.48 -3.13
CA SER A 53 9.97 4.31 -4.04
C SER A 53 9.48 4.03 -5.46
N THR A 54 8.48 3.15 -5.58
CA THR A 54 7.92 2.81 -6.87
C THR A 54 7.23 4.00 -7.52
N ILE A 55 6.54 4.81 -6.73
CA ILE A 55 5.89 6.01 -7.22
C ILE A 55 6.90 6.96 -7.86
N LYS A 56 8.05 7.09 -7.25
CA LYS A 56 9.10 7.96 -7.79
C LYS A 56 9.63 7.48 -9.13
N LYS A 57 9.67 6.17 -9.31
CA LYS A 57 10.26 5.57 -10.50
C LYS A 57 9.26 5.38 -11.64
N ASP A 58 7.98 5.23 -11.30
CA ASP A 58 6.97 4.84 -12.28
C ASP A 58 5.77 5.78 -12.21
N PRO A 59 5.68 6.74 -13.14
CA PRO A 59 4.56 7.69 -13.14
C PRO A 59 3.20 7.02 -13.33
N THR A 60 3.17 5.91 -14.08
CA THR A 60 1.92 5.18 -14.29
C THR A 60 1.43 4.60 -12.97
N PHE A 61 2.34 4.03 -12.20
CA PHE A 61 2.01 3.48 -10.90
C PHE A 61 1.52 4.59 -9.96
N LYS A 62 2.19 5.74 -10.02
CA LYS A 62 1.79 6.89 -9.22
C LYS A 62 0.36 7.29 -9.52
N GLY A 63 0.03 7.38 -10.80
CA GLY A 63 -1.32 7.75 -11.21
C GLY A 63 -2.37 6.76 -10.70
N MET A 64 -2.04 5.48 -10.77
CA MET A 64 -2.95 4.44 -10.28
C MET A 64 -3.20 4.59 -8.78
N VAL A 65 -2.13 4.80 -8.02
CA VAL A 65 -2.25 4.95 -6.57
C VAL A 65 -3.01 6.23 -6.21
N ASP A 66 -2.71 7.32 -6.88
CA ASP A 66 -3.41 8.59 -6.66
C ASP A 66 -4.90 8.45 -6.94
N ASP A 67 -5.25 7.72 -7.99
CA ASP A 67 -6.64 7.45 -8.33
C ASP A 67 -7.33 6.68 -7.21
N MET A 68 -6.66 5.67 -6.68
CA MET A 68 -7.22 4.88 -5.59
C MET A 68 -7.48 5.75 -4.37
N ILE A 69 -6.52 6.60 -4.02
CA ILE A 69 -6.67 7.49 -2.87
C ILE A 69 -7.84 8.43 -3.08
N LYS A 70 -7.91 9.01 -4.27
CA LYS A 70 -8.97 9.96 -4.59
C LYS A 70 -10.34 9.30 -4.54
N ASN A 71 -10.47 8.12 -5.15
CA ASN A 71 -11.76 7.44 -5.22
C ASN A 71 -12.23 6.99 -3.85
N LEU A 72 -11.33 6.40 -3.07
CA LEU A 72 -11.68 5.90 -1.75
C LEU A 72 -11.92 7.05 -0.76
N GLY A 73 -11.11 8.09 -0.87
CA GLY A 73 -11.29 9.26 -0.02
C GLY A 73 -12.59 9.96 -0.26
N ASN A 74 -13.01 10.03 -1.53
CA ASN A 74 -14.25 10.70 -1.86
C ASN A 74 -15.48 9.91 -1.41
N ASN A 75 -15.33 8.59 -1.31
CA ASN A 75 -16.43 7.74 -0.90
C ASN A 75 -16.55 7.62 0.62
N ALA A 76 -15.56 8.09 1.33
CA ALA A 76 -15.59 8.05 2.80
C ALA A 76 -16.36 9.21 3.41
#